data_1e2c32c8840ba0521c7667709a75602d
#
_entry.id   1e2c32c8840ba0521c7667709a75602d
#
_cell.length_a   1.000
_cell.length_b   1.000
_cell.length_c   1.000
_cell.angle_alpha   90.00
_cell.angle_beta   90.00
_cell.angle_gamma   90.00
#
_symmetry.space_group_name_H-M   'P 1'
#
loop_
_entity.id
_entity.type
_entity.pdbx_description
1 polymer ?
#
loop_
_entity_poly.entity_id
_entity_poly.type
_entity_poly.pdbx_seq_one_letter_code
_entity_poly.pdbx_strand_id
1 'polypeptide(L)'
;VGEYEDILYHKSGGIARVTINRPHKRNAFRPKTVNEMYQAFLDAREDPKIGVVLLTGAGPHTDGKYAFCSGGDQSVRGEAGYVDDQGVPRLNVLDLQKLIRSMPKVVIALVAGYAIGGGHVLHVVCDLTIAADNAVFGQTGPKVGSFDGGFGSSYLARIVGQKKAREIWFLCRQYGAEEAQ
;
A
#
# COMPACT_ATOMS: atom_id res chain seq x y z
N VAL A 1 -7.63 -16.84 -12.92
CA VAL A 1 -7.44 -15.48 -12.37
C VAL A 1 -7.94 -14.53 -13.43
N GLY A 2 -8.98 -13.72 -13.12
CA GLY A 2 -9.57 -12.77 -14.07
C GLY A 2 -8.58 -11.67 -14.47
N GLU A 3 -8.87 -10.97 -15.55
CA GLU A 3 -8.14 -9.75 -15.93
C GLU A 3 -8.41 -8.68 -14.87
N TYR A 4 -7.34 -8.22 -14.21
CA TYR A 4 -7.37 -7.07 -13.32
C TYR A 4 -7.17 -5.78 -14.12
N GLU A 5 -7.80 -4.69 -13.69
CA GLU A 5 -7.70 -3.38 -14.33
C GLU A 5 -6.64 -2.51 -13.67
N ASP A 6 -6.66 -2.48 -12.32
CA ASP A 6 -5.84 -1.57 -11.51
C ASP A 6 -4.55 -2.21 -10.99
N ILE A 7 -4.39 -3.52 -11.15
CA ILE A 7 -3.17 -4.22 -10.74
C ILE A 7 -2.64 -5.15 -11.82
N LEU A 8 -1.35 -5.48 -11.71
CA LEU A 8 -0.76 -6.61 -12.42
C LEU A 8 -0.48 -7.72 -11.41
N TYR A 9 -0.88 -8.95 -11.72
CA TYR A 9 -0.66 -10.09 -10.87
C TYR A 9 0.07 -11.21 -11.63
N HIS A 10 1.20 -11.62 -11.11
CA HIS A 10 2.05 -12.62 -11.75
C HIS A 10 2.59 -13.63 -10.73
N LYS A 11 2.58 -14.91 -11.10
CA LYS A 11 3.15 -16.00 -10.30
C LYS A 11 4.27 -16.70 -11.07
N SER A 12 5.45 -16.81 -10.47
CA SER A 12 6.60 -17.51 -11.05
C SER A 12 7.60 -17.92 -9.97
N GLY A 13 8.17 -19.11 -10.08
CA GLY A 13 9.27 -19.55 -9.20
C GLY A 13 8.94 -19.57 -7.71
N GLY A 14 7.69 -19.83 -7.33
CA GLY A 14 7.27 -19.83 -5.92
C GLY A 14 6.93 -18.43 -5.37
N ILE A 15 6.96 -17.41 -6.22
CA ILE A 15 6.70 -16.00 -5.86
C ILE A 15 5.43 -15.54 -6.55
N ALA A 16 4.54 -14.90 -5.80
CA ALA A 16 3.43 -14.11 -6.34
C ALA A 16 3.80 -12.62 -6.27
N ARG A 17 3.69 -11.89 -7.37
CA ARG A 17 3.92 -10.45 -7.43
C ARG A 17 2.62 -9.71 -7.71
N VAL A 18 2.22 -8.87 -6.79
CA VAL A 18 1.11 -7.93 -6.89
C VAL A 18 1.68 -6.54 -7.15
N THR A 19 1.36 -5.95 -8.30
CA THR A 19 1.85 -4.63 -8.70
C THR A 19 0.67 -3.68 -8.86
N ILE A 20 0.60 -2.61 -8.06
CA ILE A 20 -0.39 -1.56 -8.27
C ILE A 20 -0.07 -0.87 -9.60
N ASN A 21 -1.01 -0.88 -10.55
CA ASN A 21 -0.78 -0.42 -11.92
C ASN A 21 -1.63 0.81 -12.28
N ARG A 22 -1.45 1.86 -11.49
CA ARG A 22 -2.05 3.16 -11.70
C ARG A 22 -0.99 4.28 -11.68
N PRO A 23 0.09 4.18 -12.49
CA PRO A 23 1.21 5.14 -12.43
C PRO A 23 0.76 6.57 -12.71
N HIS A 24 -0.25 6.79 -13.55
CA HIS A 24 -0.86 8.09 -13.84
C HIS A 24 -1.51 8.76 -12.62
N LYS A 25 -1.78 7.99 -11.55
CA LYS A 25 -2.29 8.44 -10.24
C LYS A 25 -1.27 8.20 -9.12
N ARG A 26 0.01 8.04 -9.45
CA ARG A 26 1.08 7.68 -8.48
C ARG A 26 0.70 6.45 -7.65
N ASN A 27 0.04 5.50 -8.30
CA ASN A 27 -0.44 4.26 -7.69
C ASN A 27 -1.36 4.48 -6.47
N ALA A 28 -2.09 5.60 -6.44
CA ALA A 28 -3.17 5.80 -5.48
C ALA A 28 -4.26 4.75 -5.69
N PHE A 29 -4.78 4.19 -4.61
CA PHE A 29 -5.80 3.15 -4.68
C PHE A 29 -7.22 3.71 -4.55
N ARG A 30 -8.13 3.11 -5.27
CA ARG A 30 -9.58 3.27 -5.17
C ARG A 30 -10.22 1.95 -4.72
N PRO A 31 -11.54 1.88 -4.41
CA PRO A 31 -12.17 0.63 -3.98
C PRO A 31 -11.87 -0.56 -4.89
N LYS A 32 -11.89 -0.38 -6.21
CA LYS A 32 -11.56 -1.41 -7.20
C LYS A 32 -10.14 -1.92 -7.02
N THR A 33 -9.15 -1.02 -6.90
CA THR A 33 -7.74 -1.38 -6.69
C THR A 33 -7.57 -2.23 -5.43
N VAL A 34 -8.23 -1.85 -4.33
CA VAL A 34 -8.18 -2.57 -3.06
C VAL A 34 -8.80 -3.95 -3.18
N ASN A 35 -9.96 -4.06 -3.84
CA ASN A 35 -10.63 -5.33 -4.07
C ASN A 35 -9.78 -6.27 -4.94
N GLU A 36 -9.18 -5.75 -6.01
CA GLU A 36 -8.29 -6.54 -6.87
C GLU A 36 -7.05 -7.04 -6.13
N MET A 37 -6.40 -6.18 -5.34
CA MET A 37 -5.30 -6.59 -4.46
C MET A 37 -5.76 -7.68 -3.48
N TYR A 38 -6.92 -7.52 -2.86
CA TYR A 38 -7.47 -8.48 -1.92
C TYR A 38 -7.65 -9.86 -2.57
N GLN A 39 -8.21 -9.92 -3.78
CA GLN A 39 -8.37 -11.17 -4.53
C GLN A 39 -7.03 -11.80 -4.92
N ALA A 40 -6.05 -11.00 -5.35
CA ALA A 40 -4.71 -11.49 -5.66
C ALA A 40 -3.99 -12.05 -4.43
N PHE A 41 -4.12 -11.40 -3.28
CA PHE A 41 -3.57 -11.90 -2.01
C PHE A 41 -4.26 -13.17 -1.53
N LEU A 42 -5.59 -13.30 -1.72
CA LEU A 42 -6.32 -14.54 -1.42
C LEU A 42 -5.83 -15.70 -2.31
N ASP A 43 -5.72 -15.46 -3.63
CA ASP A 43 -5.20 -16.48 -4.56
C ASP A 43 -3.78 -16.89 -4.18
N ALA A 44 -2.90 -15.94 -3.86
CA ALA A 44 -1.54 -16.25 -3.41
C ALA A 44 -1.52 -17.03 -2.09
N ARG A 45 -2.44 -16.74 -1.17
CA ARG A 45 -2.56 -17.44 0.12
C ARG A 45 -2.92 -18.92 -0.08
N GLU A 46 -3.88 -19.17 -0.94
CA GLU A 46 -4.41 -20.54 -1.17
C GLU A 46 -3.52 -21.37 -2.11
N ASP A 47 -2.65 -20.77 -2.91
CA ASP A 47 -1.79 -21.49 -3.85
C ASP A 47 -0.60 -22.15 -3.13
N PRO A 48 -0.56 -23.51 -3.00
CA PRO A 48 0.50 -24.20 -2.26
C PRO A 48 1.89 -24.06 -2.93
N LYS A 49 1.95 -23.61 -4.17
CA LYS A 49 3.21 -23.39 -4.89
C LYS A 49 3.86 -22.04 -4.56
N ILE A 50 3.12 -21.13 -3.92
CA ILE A 50 3.61 -19.82 -3.57
C ILE A 50 4.10 -19.81 -2.12
N GLY A 51 5.34 -19.37 -1.92
CA GLY A 51 5.95 -19.22 -0.60
C GLY A 51 6.11 -17.74 -0.18
N VAL A 52 6.25 -16.84 -1.16
CA VAL A 52 6.51 -15.41 -0.94
C VAL A 52 5.58 -14.58 -1.80
N VAL A 53 5.09 -13.47 -1.24
CA VAL A 53 4.30 -12.47 -1.97
C VAL A 53 5.06 -11.15 -1.99
N LEU A 54 5.21 -10.57 -3.16
CA LEU A 54 5.81 -9.24 -3.37
C LEU A 54 4.69 -8.24 -3.66
N LEU A 55 4.73 -7.09 -2.98
CA LEU A 55 3.85 -5.95 -3.25
C LEU A 55 4.69 -4.77 -3.73
N THR A 56 4.33 -4.20 -4.87
CA THR A 56 5.05 -3.06 -5.46
C THR A 56 4.12 -2.13 -6.25
N GLY A 57 4.67 -1.03 -6.76
CA GLY A 57 3.97 -0.11 -7.64
C GLY A 57 4.60 -0.07 -9.03
N ALA A 58 3.78 0.01 -10.08
CA ALA A 58 4.24 0.26 -11.44
C ALA A 58 4.72 1.70 -11.58
N GLY A 59 5.60 1.94 -12.53
CA GLY A 59 6.08 3.29 -12.78
C GLY A 59 6.81 3.42 -14.12
N PRO A 60 7.31 4.62 -14.41
CA PRO A 60 7.12 5.88 -13.67
C PRO A 60 5.77 6.57 -13.97
N HIS A 61 5.43 7.60 -13.18
CA HIS A 61 4.43 8.60 -13.52
C HIS A 61 4.92 9.47 -14.71
N THR A 62 4.04 10.23 -15.32
CA THR A 62 4.35 11.08 -16.49
C THR A 62 5.47 12.09 -16.27
N ASP A 63 5.76 12.46 -15.02
CA ASP A 63 6.88 13.34 -14.64
C ASP A 63 8.21 12.59 -14.39
N GLY A 64 8.26 11.29 -14.70
CA GLY A 64 9.44 10.45 -14.53
C GLY A 64 9.66 9.95 -13.09
N LYS A 65 8.84 10.35 -12.12
CA LYS A 65 8.97 9.92 -10.72
C LYS A 65 8.23 8.62 -10.47
N TYR A 66 8.80 7.80 -9.62
CA TYR A 66 8.18 6.55 -9.17
C TYR A 66 7.31 6.78 -7.93
N ALA A 67 6.32 5.92 -7.77
CA ALA A 67 5.58 5.78 -6.53
C ALA A 67 5.26 4.30 -6.29
N PHE A 68 5.56 3.83 -5.10
CA PHE A 68 5.03 2.57 -4.61
C PHE A 68 3.50 2.68 -4.48
N CYS A 69 3.04 3.62 -3.69
CA CYS A 69 1.63 3.96 -3.53
C CYS A 69 1.50 5.30 -2.80
N SER A 70 0.70 6.21 -3.31
CA SER A 70 0.44 7.52 -2.70
C SER A 70 -0.80 7.56 -1.81
N GLY A 71 -1.34 6.39 -1.42
CA GLY A 71 -2.50 6.27 -0.55
C GLY A 71 -3.83 6.22 -1.30
N GLY A 72 -4.90 6.63 -0.64
CA GLY A 72 -6.23 6.65 -1.25
C GLY A 72 -6.35 7.75 -2.33
N ASP A 73 -6.97 7.41 -3.45
CA ASP A 73 -7.19 8.34 -4.56
C ASP A 73 -8.20 9.42 -4.17
N GLN A 74 -7.71 10.61 -3.85
CA GLN A 74 -8.55 11.74 -3.41
C GLN A 74 -9.48 12.25 -4.53
N SER A 75 -9.18 11.98 -5.79
CA SER A 75 -10.01 12.42 -6.93
C SER A 75 -11.35 11.68 -7.03
N VAL A 76 -11.46 10.51 -6.37
CA VAL A 76 -12.70 9.71 -6.33
C VAL A 76 -13.35 9.69 -4.95
N ARG A 77 -12.78 10.41 -3.98
CA ARG A 77 -13.34 10.56 -2.64
C ARG A 77 -14.38 11.68 -2.62
N GLY A 78 -15.66 11.32 -2.46
CA GLY A 78 -16.75 12.26 -2.30
C GLY A 78 -16.99 12.65 -0.82
N GLU A 79 -18.06 13.41 -0.57
CA GLU A 79 -18.48 13.78 0.79
C GLU A 79 -18.77 12.57 1.69
N ALA A 80 -19.34 11.52 1.10
CA ALA A 80 -19.59 10.23 1.77
C ALA A 80 -18.36 9.31 1.87
N GLY A 81 -17.16 9.79 1.48
CA GLY A 81 -15.96 8.99 1.39
C GLY A 81 -15.83 8.26 0.06
N TYR A 82 -15.29 7.03 0.10
CA TYR A 82 -15.17 6.19 -1.09
C TYR A 82 -16.43 5.35 -1.28
N VAL A 83 -16.89 5.27 -2.51
CA VAL A 83 -18.04 4.44 -2.92
C VAL A 83 -17.56 3.43 -3.96
N ASP A 84 -17.91 2.16 -3.77
CA ASP A 84 -17.52 1.09 -4.69
C ASP A 84 -18.41 1.04 -5.96
N ASP A 85 -18.08 0.13 -6.87
CA ASP A 85 -18.81 -0.04 -8.14
C ASP A 85 -20.28 -0.50 -7.95
N GLN A 86 -20.65 -0.94 -6.75
CA GLN A 86 -22.02 -1.32 -6.39
C GLN A 86 -22.78 -0.17 -5.70
N GLY A 87 -22.16 1.01 -5.58
CA GLY A 87 -22.74 2.16 -4.89
C GLY A 87 -22.69 2.07 -3.36
N VAL A 88 -21.90 1.15 -2.81
CA VAL A 88 -21.76 0.97 -1.36
C VAL A 88 -20.60 1.82 -0.84
N PRO A 89 -20.83 2.65 0.21
CA PRO A 89 -19.76 3.43 0.85
C PRO A 89 -18.75 2.52 1.57
N ARG A 90 -17.66 2.18 0.90
CA ARG A 90 -16.56 1.38 1.46
C ARG A 90 -15.30 1.48 0.62
N LEU A 91 -14.14 1.30 1.26
CA LEU A 91 -12.84 1.18 0.59
C LEU A 91 -12.23 -0.22 0.78
N ASN A 92 -12.59 -0.93 1.84
CA ASN A 92 -12.11 -2.27 2.23
C ASN A 92 -10.59 -2.36 2.50
N VAL A 93 -9.91 -1.23 2.69
CA VAL A 93 -8.45 -1.21 2.91
C VAL A 93 -8.05 -1.90 4.22
N LEU A 94 -8.92 -1.88 5.25
CA LEU A 94 -8.66 -2.56 6.51
C LEU A 94 -8.68 -4.08 6.35
N ASP A 95 -9.57 -4.61 5.54
CA ASP A 95 -9.64 -6.05 5.29
C ASP A 95 -8.43 -6.53 4.50
N LEU A 96 -7.94 -5.71 3.55
CA LEU A 96 -6.66 -5.97 2.86
C LEU A 96 -5.48 -5.98 3.85
N GLN A 97 -5.41 -4.99 4.76
CA GLN A 97 -4.36 -4.93 5.77
C GLN A 97 -4.40 -6.14 6.72
N LYS A 98 -5.60 -6.56 7.15
CA LYS A 98 -5.79 -7.78 7.95
C LYS A 98 -5.33 -9.02 7.20
N LEU A 99 -5.68 -9.13 5.93
CA LEU A 99 -5.27 -10.26 5.08
C LEU A 99 -3.75 -10.32 4.99
N ILE A 100 -3.07 -9.21 4.68
CA ILE A 100 -1.61 -9.14 4.62
C ILE A 100 -0.99 -9.58 5.96
N ARG A 101 -1.48 -9.06 7.08
CA ARG A 101 -0.97 -9.41 8.42
C ARG A 101 -1.21 -10.85 8.84
N SER A 102 -2.25 -11.48 8.32
CA SER A 102 -2.61 -12.88 8.65
C SER A 102 -2.13 -13.90 7.62
N MET A 103 -1.38 -13.47 6.61
CA MET A 103 -0.84 -14.39 5.60
C MET A 103 0.08 -15.43 6.25
N PRO A 104 -0.10 -16.74 5.97
CA PRO A 104 0.85 -17.76 6.39
C PRO A 104 2.08 -17.82 5.46
N LYS A 105 2.39 -16.73 4.78
CA LYS A 105 3.47 -16.57 3.79
C LYS A 105 4.11 -15.20 3.98
N VAL A 106 5.40 -15.10 3.70
CA VAL A 106 6.12 -13.84 3.82
C VAL A 106 5.63 -12.84 2.76
N VAL A 107 5.28 -11.64 3.19
CA VAL A 107 4.90 -10.54 2.31
C VAL A 107 5.98 -9.46 2.37
N ILE A 108 6.54 -9.13 1.22
CA ILE A 108 7.64 -8.15 1.08
C ILE A 108 7.16 -6.97 0.24
N ALA A 109 7.24 -5.77 0.81
CA ALA A 109 7.04 -4.54 0.04
C ALA A 109 8.33 -4.15 -0.69
N LEU A 110 8.24 -3.94 -2.01
CA LEU A 110 9.33 -3.39 -2.82
C LEU A 110 9.00 -1.93 -3.12
N VAL A 111 9.66 -1.01 -2.43
CA VAL A 111 9.33 0.41 -2.45
C VAL A 111 10.31 1.19 -3.30
N ALA A 112 9.85 1.70 -4.45
CA ALA A 112 10.55 2.69 -5.26
C ALA A 112 9.70 3.97 -5.31
N GLY A 113 10.32 5.12 -5.04
CA GLY A 113 9.64 6.41 -4.96
C GLY A 113 8.70 6.53 -3.76
N TYR A 114 7.57 7.17 -3.95
CA TYR A 114 6.68 7.59 -2.86
C TYR A 114 5.86 6.42 -2.26
N ALA A 115 5.97 6.25 -0.94
CA ALA A 115 5.11 5.42 -0.10
C ALA A 115 4.46 6.33 0.95
N ILE A 116 3.30 6.91 0.63
CA ILE A 116 2.70 8.02 1.38
C ILE A 116 1.29 7.68 1.85
N GLY A 117 0.95 8.12 3.06
CA GLY A 117 -0.38 7.93 3.63
C GLY A 117 -0.78 6.45 3.70
N GLY A 118 -1.88 6.05 3.08
CA GLY A 118 -2.29 4.65 2.99
C GLY A 118 -1.27 3.76 2.29
N GLY A 119 -0.44 4.30 1.38
CA GLY A 119 0.68 3.59 0.78
C GLY A 119 1.81 3.32 1.77
N HIS A 120 2.08 4.26 2.66
CA HIS A 120 2.99 4.04 3.79
C HIS A 120 2.47 2.93 4.72
N VAL A 121 1.16 2.92 5.01
CA VAL A 121 0.56 1.86 5.83
C VAL A 121 0.68 0.49 5.16
N LEU A 122 0.51 0.40 3.84
CA LEU A 122 0.64 -0.87 3.12
C LEU A 122 2.01 -1.53 3.31
N HIS A 123 3.11 -0.75 3.24
CA HIS A 123 4.42 -1.34 3.49
C HIS A 123 4.66 -1.66 4.98
N VAL A 124 4.12 -0.85 5.89
CA VAL A 124 4.23 -1.09 7.34
C VAL A 124 3.58 -2.40 7.77
N VAL A 125 2.48 -2.80 7.12
CA VAL A 125 1.81 -4.06 7.45
C VAL A 125 2.42 -5.28 6.75
N CYS A 126 3.30 -5.10 5.77
CA CYS A 126 4.11 -6.18 5.21
C CYS A 126 5.13 -6.69 6.24
N ASP A 127 5.64 -7.91 6.04
CA ASP A 127 6.64 -8.49 6.94
C ASP A 127 8.00 -7.82 6.78
N LEU A 128 8.39 -7.49 5.56
CA LEU A 128 9.65 -6.84 5.20
C LEU A 128 9.42 -5.72 4.19
N THR A 129 10.33 -4.74 4.20
CA THR A 129 10.39 -3.70 3.17
C THR A 129 11.80 -3.64 2.58
N ILE A 130 11.87 -3.69 1.25
CA ILE A 130 13.09 -3.41 0.50
C ILE A 130 12.86 -2.07 -0.20
N ALA A 131 13.67 -1.07 0.15
CA ALA A 131 13.57 0.28 -0.39
C ALA A 131 14.66 0.55 -1.42
N ALA A 132 14.27 1.13 -2.55
CA ALA A 132 15.22 1.73 -3.48
C ALA A 132 15.74 3.06 -2.93
N ASP A 133 16.89 3.52 -3.41
CA ASP A 133 17.53 4.77 -2.97
C ASP A 133 16.61 6.00 -3.12
N ASN A 134 15.69 5.96 -4.09
CA ASN A 134 14.72 7.02 -4.34
C ASN A 134 13.44 6.89 -3.50
N ALA A 135 13.35 5.94 -2.59
CA ALA A 135 12.16 5.75 -1.76
C ALA A 135 11.94 6.95 -0.83
N VAL A 136 10.69 7.36 -0.72
CA VAL A 136 10.25 8.46 0.16
C VAL A 136 9.04 7.99 0.95
N PHE A 137 9.16 8.02 2.26
CA PHE A 137 8.12 7.55 3.19
C PHE A 137 7.50 8.71 3.95
N GLY A 138 6.23 8.61 4.30
CA GLY A 138 5.60 9.59 5.15
C GLY A 138 4.09 9.45 5.26
N GLN A 139 3.54 10.20 6.20
CA GLN A 139 2.10 10.32 6.42
C GLN A 139 1.63 11.72 6.03
N THR A 140 0.39 11.83 5.57
CA THR A 140 -0.20 13.10 5.13
C THR A 140 -1.58 13.36 5.74
N GLY A 141 -2.08 12.45 6.57
CA GLY A 141 -3.41 12.52 7.16
C GLY A 141 -3.77 13.91 7.73
N PRO A 142 -2.99 14.49 8.65
CA PRO A 142 -3.28 15.81 9.20
C PRO A 142 -3.33 16.94 8.17
N LYS A 143 -2.56 16.85 7.09
CA LYS A 143 -2.57 17.87 6.01
C LYS A 143 -3.82 17.82 5.13
N VAL A 144 -4.48 16.66 5.07
CA VAL A 144 -5.66 16.44 4.23
C VAL A 144 -6.93 16.20 5.04
N GLY A 145 -6.90 16.42 6.36
CA GLY A 145 -8.04 16.20 7.25
C GLY A 145 -8.48 14.74 7.32
N SER A 146 -7.55 13.81 7.24
CA SER A 146 -7.81 12.37 7.29
C SER A 146 -7.12 11.74 8.50
N PHE A 147 -7.72 10.69 9.03
CA PHE A 147 -7.16 9.87 10.12
C PHE A 147 -6.96 8.44 9.65
N ASP A 148 -5.85 7.81 10.07
CA ASP A 148 -5.64 6.39 9.82
C ASP A 148 -6.49 5.55 10.79
N GLY A 149 -7.56 4.98 10.26
CA GLY A 149 -8.42 4.05 10.99
C GLY A 149 -7.89 2.60 11.00
N GLY A 150 -6.69 2.36 10.45
CA GLY A 150 -6.14 1.03 10.26
C GLY A 150 -4.99 0.68 11.20
N PHE A 151 -4.16 -0.23 10.73
CA PHE A 151 -3.04 -0.77 11.50
C PHE A 151 -1.79 0.13 11.47
N GLY A 152 -1.75 1.16 10.63
CA GLY A 152 -0.56 1.97 10.40
C GLY A 152 0.00 2.61 11.66
N SER A 153 -0.84 3.29 12.44
CA SER A 153 -0.40 4.00 13.65
C SER A 153 0.17 3.06 14.71
N SER A 154 -0.50 1.96 14.99
CA SER A 154 -0.07 1.03 16.04
C SER A 154 1.16 0.21 15.63
N TYR A 155 1.24 -0.23 14.37
CA TYR A 155 2.41 -0.98 13.87
C TYR A 155 3.62 -0.09 13.69
N LEU A 156 3.45 1.11 13.14
CA LEU A 156 4.56 2.05 12.98
C LEU A 156 5.21 2.36 14.33
N ALA A 157 4.40 2.62 15.37
CA ALA A 157 4.91 2.90 16.70
C ALA A 157 5.70 1.72 17.32
N ARG A 158 5.37 0.47 16.95
CA ARG A 158 6.13 -0.71 17.38
C ARG A 158 7.45 -0.87 16.63
N ILE A 159 7.52 -0.42 15.38
CA ILE A 159 8.72 -0.51 14.53
C ILE A 159 9.73 0.59 14.88
N VAL A 160 9.27 1.86 14.88
CA VAL A 160 10.17 3.02 15.01
C VAL A 160 10.15 3.67 16.40
N GLY A 161 9.35 3.17 17.32
CA GLY A 161 9.12 3.75 18.62
C GLY A 161 8.12 4.91 18.58
N GLN A 162 7.53 5.21 19.76
CA GLN A 162 6.42 6.15 19.85
C GLN A 162 6.78 7.59 19.44
N LYS A 163 7.98 8.06 19.81
CA LYS A 163 8.37 9.45 19.50
C LYS A 163 8.55 9.67 18.00
N LYS A 164 9.24 8.74 17.31
CA LYS A 164 9.41 8.82 15.86
C LYS A 164 8.09 8.65 15.12
N ALA A 165 7.24 7.73 15.57
CA ALA A 165 5.91 7.57 14.99
C ALA A 165 5.07 8.85 15.12
N ARG A 166 5.10 9.53 16.27
CA ARG A 166 4.39 10.81 16.47
C ARG A 166 4.95 11.92 15.57
N GLU A 167 6.28 12.00 15.40
CA GLU A 167 6.90 12.93 14.47
C GLU A 167 6.36 12.71 13.04
N ILE A 168 6.36 11.46 12.58
CA ILE A 168 5.87 11.09 11.25
C ILE A 168 4.38 11.45 11.09
N TRP A 169 3.56 11.07 12.08
CA TRP A 169 2.11 11.28 12.03
C TRP A 169 1.70 12.74 12.24
N PHE A 170 2.26 13.43 13.23
CA PHE A 170 1.79 14.75 13.60
C PHE A 170 2.36 15.85 12.72
N LEU A 171 3.64 15.71 12.34
CA LEU A 171 4.33 16.72 11.54
C LEU A 171 4.25 16.43 10.03
N CYS A 172 3.77 15.25 9.65
CA CYS A 172 3.74 14.82 8.24
C CYS A 172 5.11 14.96 7.56
N ARG A 173 6.18 14.69 8.30
CA ARG A 173 7.54 14.71 7.77
C ARG A 173 7.73 13.54 6.83
N GLN A 174 8.34 13.82 5.68
CA GLN A 174 8.81 12.79 4.76
C GLN A 174 10.28 12.47 5.03
N TYR A 175 10.65 11.22 4.85
CA TYR A 175 12.01 10.73 5.06
C TYR A 175 12.41 9.75 3.94
N GLY A 176 13.70 9.74 3.60
CA GLY A 176 14.24 8.90 2.53
C GLY A 176 14.60 7.50 3.00
N ALA A 177 15.10 6.68 2.07
CA ALA A 177 15.48 5.29 2.32
C ALA A 177 16.55 5.15 3.40
N GLU A 178 17.58 6.00 3.38
CA GLU A 178 18.68 5.98 4.36
C GLU A 178 18.19 6.26 5.79
N GLU A 179 17.28 7.22 5.98
CA GLU A 179 16.70 7.51 7.29
C GLU A 179 15.72 6.43 7.75
N ALA A 180 15.13 5.67 6.82
CA ALA A 180 14.18 4.61 7.11
C ALA A 180 14.84 3.29 7.54
N GLN A 181 16.14 3.15 7.33
CA GLN A 181 16.93 1.97 7.71
C GLN A 181 17.15 1.93 9.23
#